data_2a1d8787365dc728294ab39d6fdf6011
#
_entry.id   2a1d8787365dc728294ab39d6fdf6011
#
_cell.length_a   1.000
_cell.length_b   1.000
_cell.length_c   1.000
_cell.angle_alpha   90.00
_cell.angle_beta   90.00
_cell.angle_gamma   90.00
#
_symmetry.space_group_name_H-M   'P 1'
#
loop_
_entity.id
_entity.type
_entity.pdbx_description
1 polymer ?
#
loop_
_entity_poly.entity_id
_entity_poly.type
_entity_poly.pdbx_seq_one_letter_code
_entity_poly.pdbx_strand_id
1 'polypeptide(L)'
;MRFQLRPVVLGVCFLVGCASSSLSEEELHPDQVLQSLTTDNGSNLNGSNLNGNDLSQFMVSVNYLPAWREGAQLEQVWLEGTTLLGVKASRFFSGADFQGTEFLGNLGNGGTVRLRISAISAAPAPNQDLSLYDVKFLGSDGVWQPACRDSSGAPVLAMPLKGTWDYRRGVAGGGAKTEDPARFTFACMGGALAKCVLWGYRPWASFDNVQLAAHHQACTRLVRADYCGDGTSYTQQGNRINLYDQLGIQQDTEDWAFEAEWDTGGARCIYPLNRSHAGIPCFDARADYLCGQQLNPNRGALLRNETPSLLGGALGL
;
A
#
# COMPACT_ATOMS: atom_id res chain seq x y z
N MET A 1 -20.09 -80.22 21.11
CA MET A 1 -19.28 -79.26 20.37
C MET A 1 -20.07 -77.99 20.20
N ARG A 2 -19.75 -76.90 20.95
CA ARG A 2 -20.38 -75.59 20.83
C ARG A 2 -19.33 -74.68 20.23
N PHE A 3 -19.56 -74.18 19.01
CA PHE A 3 -18.77 -73.15 18.37
C PHE A 3 -19.24 -71.78 18.87
N GLN A 4 -18.33 -71.01 19.50
CA GLN A 4 -18.57 -69.60 19.84
C GLN A 4 -18.02 -68.75 18.68
N LEU A 5 -18.87 -67.98 18.04
CA LEU A 5 -18.52 -66.91 17.14
C LEU A 5 -18.14 -65.67 17.95
N ARG A 6 -16.93 -65.15 17.74
CA ARG A 6 -16.48 -63.87 18.25
C ARG A 6 -16.82 -62.78 17.21
N PRO A 7 -17.35 -61.63 17.63
CA PRO A 7 -17.54 -60.54 16.68
C PRO A 7 -16.23 -59.80 16.40
N VAL A 8 -15.92 -59.61 15.13
CA VAL A 8 -14.86 -58.74 14.64
C VAL A 8 -15.39 -57.30 14.65
N VAL A 9 -14.82 -56.43 15.50
CA VAL A 9 -15.07 -54.99 15.48
C VAL A 9 -14.14 -54.39 14.45
N LEU A 10 -14.72 -53.95 13.31
CA LEU A 10 -14.02 -53.11 12.32
C LEU A 10 -13.93 -51.69 12.89
N GLY A 11 -12.76 -51.26 13.28
CA GLY A 11 -12.46 -49.89 13.62
C GLY A 11 -12.34 -49.06 12.31
N VAL A 12 -13.28 -48.15 12.09
CA VAL A 12 -13.19 -47.17 11.05
C VAL A 12 -12.34 -46.00 11.58
N CYS A 13 -11.08 -45.94 11.13
CA CYS A 13 -10.25 -44.76 11.33
C CYS A 13 -10.72 -43.64 10.42
N PHE A 14 -11.39 -42.64 10.99
CA PHE A 14 -11.58 -41.35 10.34
C PHE A 14 -10.22 -40.63 10.31
N LEU A 15 -9.58 -40.62 9.16
CA LEU A 15 -8.49 -39.67 8.86
C LEU A 15 -9.11 -38.29 8.72
N VAL A 16 -9.06 -37.50 9.79
CA VAL A 16 -9.29 -36.06 9.71
C VAL A 16 -8.06 -35.50 9.00
N GLY A 17 -8.15 -35.31 7.70
CA GLY A 17 -7.18 -34.59 6.92
C GLY A 17 -7.22 -33.12 7.38
N CYS A 18 -6.19 -32.66 8.09
CA CYS A 18 -5.91 -31.24 8.21
C CYS A 18 -5.60 -30.71 6.82
N ALA A 19 -6.60 -30.15 6.16
CA ALA A 19 -6.37 -29.29 5.01
C ALA A 19 -5.69 -28.03 5.57
N SER A 20 -4.36 -27.99 5.48
CA SER A 20 -3.63 -26.73 5.55
C SER A 20 -4.10 -25.91 4.37
N SER A 21 -4.93 -24.89 4.59
CA SER A 21 -5.18 -23.85 3.61
C SER A 21 -3.85 -23.13 3.37
N SER A 22 -3.10 -23.58 2.38
CA SER A 22 -2.05 -22.77 1.80
C SER A 22 -2.73 -21.51 1.29
N LEU A 23 -2.44 -20.35 1.90
CA LEU A 23 -2.74 -19.05 1.31
C LEU A 23 -2.11 -19.09 -0.09
N SER A 24 -2.92 -19.13 -1.12
CA SER A 24 -2.44 -19.04 -2.48
C SER A 24 -1.86 -17.64 -2.65
N GLU A 25 -0.53 -17.55 -2.76
CA GLU A 25 0.12 -16.31 -3.19
C GLU A 25 -0.43 -15.95 -4.56
N GLU A 26 -0.89 -14.72 -4.71
CA GLU A 26 -1.36 -14.19 -5.98
C GLU A 26 -0.14 -14.00 -6.88
N GLU A 27 -0.07 -14.76 -7.99
CA GLU A 27 0.91 -14.56 -9.04
C GLU A 27 0.35 -13.59 -10.08
N LEU A 28 1.05 -12.46 -10.30
CA LEU A 28 0.65 -11.47 -11.30
C LEU A 28 0.99 -11.97 -12.70
N HIS A 29 0.00 -11.93 -13.60
CA HIS A 29 0.23 -12.21 -15.01
C HIS A 29 0.85 -11.02 -15.73
N PRO A 30 1.74 -11.22 -16.71
CA PRO A 30 2.39 -10.14 -17.47
C PRO A 30 1.42 -9.11 -18.04
N ASP A 31 0.24 -9.55 -18.51
CA ASP A 31 -0.78 -8.67 -19.10
C ASP A 31 -1.41 -7.71 -18.09
N GLN A 32 -1.29 -7.97 -16.78
CA GLN A 32 -1.78 -7.10 -15.71
C GLN A 32 -0.77 -6.01 -15.32
N VAL A 33 0.45 -6.10 -15.83
CA VAL A 33 1.59 -5.34 -15.33
C VAL A 33 2.18 -4.38 -16.36
N LEU A 34 1.98 -4.63 -17.66
CA LEU A 34 2.52 -3.82 -18.74
C LEU A 34 1.83 -2.45 -18.81
N GLN A 35 2.30 -1.49 -18.02
CA GLN A 35 1.90 -0.10 -18.11
C GLN A 35 3.14 0.78 -18.30
N SER A 36 3.17 1.49 -19.43
CA SER A 36 4.02 2.68 -19.54
C SER A 36 3.45 3.74 -18.61
N LEU A 37 4.18 4.09 -17.55
CA LEU A 37 3.68 5.04 -16.56
C LEU A 37 4.61 6.21 -16.41
N THR A 38 4.37 7.20 -17.25
CA THR A 38 4.66 8.57 -16.88
C THR A 38 3.52 9.03 -15.98
N THR A 39 3.80 9.28 -14.70
CA THR A 39 2.77 9.59 -13.73
C THR A 39 3.19 10.64 -12.72
N ASP A 40 2.21 11.31 -12.13
CA ASP A 40 2.46 12.25 -11.06
C ASP A 40 2.84 11.53 -9.77
N ASN A 41 3.90 11.96 -9.12
CA ASN A 41 4.26 11.47 -7.81
C ASN A 41 3.41 12.12 -6.71
N GLY A 42 3.30 11.47 -5.57
CA GLY A 42 2.56 11.97 -4.40
C GLY A 42 3.49 12.30 -3.24
N SER A 43 3.29 13.44 -2.60
CA SER A 43 4.02 13.82 -1.39
C SER A 43 3.49 13.13 -0.12
N ASN A 44 2.27 12.63 -0.12
CA ASN A 44 1.63 11.96 1.00
C ASN A 44 1.70 10.45 0.89
N LEU A 45 1.99 9.76 2.01
CA LEU A 45 2.15 8.31 2.03
C LEU A 45 0.88 7.56 1.62
N ASN A 46 -0.29 7.93 2.18
CA ASN A 46 -1.59 7.35 1.80
C ASN A 46 -2.63 8.37 1.34
N GLY A 47 -2.30 9.66 1.36
CA GLY A 47 -3.22 10.74 0.99
C GLY A 47 -4.36 10.99 1.98
N SER A 48 -4.39 10.28 3.12
CA SER A 48 -5.47 10.39 4.10
C SER A 48 -5.20 11.51 5.11
N ASN A 49 -5.99 12.56 5.03
CA ASN A 49 -6.06 13.61 6.03
C ASN A 49 -7.52 13.82 6.42
N LEU A 50 -7.90 13.51 7.68
CA LEU A 50 -9.28 13.57 8.14
C LEU A 50 -9.79 15.00 8.39
N ASN A 51 -8.90 15.94 8.77
CA ASN A 51 -9.29 17.29 9.16
C ASN A 51 -8.31 18.36 8.65
N GLY A 52 -8.17 18.50 7.36
CA GLY A 52 -7.31 19.52 6.76
C GLY A 52 -5.83 19.25 6.93
N ASN A 53 -5.02 20.22 7.32
CA ASN A 53 -3.56 20.11 7.41
C ASN A 53 -3.03 19.69 8.79
N ASP A 54 -3.90 19.36 9.75
CA ASP A 54 -3.48 18.94 11.09
C ASP A 54 -2.96 17.49 11.06
N LEU A 55 -1.64 17.33 11.20
CA LEU A 55 -0.96 16.03 11.20
C LEU A 55 -1.42 15.11 12.35
N SER A 56 -1.89 15.66 13.45
CA SER A 56 -2.39 14.88 14.60
C SER A 56 -3.66 14.10 14.26
N GLN A 57 -4.36 14.49 13.21
CA GLN A 57 -5.64 13.93 12.80
C GLN A 57 -5.56 13.02 11.59
N PHE A 58 -4.35 12.67 11.12
CA PHE A 58 -4.21 11.63 10.11
C PHE A 58 -4.67 10.28 10.64
N MET A 59 -5.51 9.61 9.88
CA MET A 59 -5.81 8.21 10.11
C MET A 59 -4.58 7.37 9.75
N VAL A 60 -3.99 6.72 10.75
CA VAL A 60 -2.75 5.94 10.60
C VAL A 60 -3.00 4.45 10.42
N SER A 61 -4.12 3.94 10.92
CA SER A 61 -4.51 2.54 10.75
C SER A 61 -5.98 2.32 11.09
N VAL A 62 -6.48 1.12 10.79
CA VAL A 62 -7.85 0.66 11.11
C VAL A 62 -7.74 -0.69 11.79
N ASN A 63 -8.47 -0.88 12.88
CA ASN A 63 -8.53 -2.17 13.54
C ASN A 63 -9.43 -3.14 12.74
N TYR A 64 -9.01 -4.40 12.56
CA TYR A 64 -9.92 -5.42 12.02
C TYR A 64 -11.11 -5.65 12.95
N LEU A 65 -10.87 -5.63 14.26
CA LEU A 65 -11.89 -5.75 15.28
C LEU A 65 -11.71 -4.69 16.38
N PRO A 66 -12.80 -4.20 16.98
CA PRO A 66 -14.18 -4.55 16.67
C PRO A 66 -14.65 -3.94 15.35
N ALA A 67 -15.45 -4.70 14.61
CA ALA A 67 -16.16 -4.25 13.41
C ALA A 67 -17.66 -4.56 13.58
N TRP A 68 -18.51 -3.63 13.18
CA TRP A 68 -19.98 -3.75 13.38
C TRP A 68 -20.71 -3.68 12.05
N ARG A 69 -21.62 -4.61 11.83
CA ARG A 69 -22.55 -4.59 10.72
C ARG A 69 -23.98 -4.74 11.24
N GLU A 70 -24.87 -3.83 10.81
CA GLU A 70 -26.29 -3.85 11.26
C GLU A 70 -26.43 -3.93 12.79
N GLY A 71 -25.60 -3.18 13.52
CA GLY A 71 -25.61 -3.13 14.98
C GLY A 71 -25.00 -4.34 15.69
N ALA A 72 -24.52 -5.35 14.97
CA ALA A 72 -23.90 -6.54 15.55
C ALA A 72 -22.43 -6.67 15.15
N GLN A 73 -21.60 -7.10 16.10
CA GLN A 73 -20.17 -7.25 15.91
C GLN A 73 -19.86 -8.48 15.05
N LEU A 74 -18.89 -8.33 14.12
CA LEU A 74 -18.28 -9.43 13.40
C LEU A 74 -17.31 -10.19 14.32
N GLU A 75 -17.19 -11.50 14.12
CA GLU A 75 -16.33 -12.38 14.92
C GLU A 75 -14.90 -12.37 14.41
N GLN A 76 -14.74 -12.31 13.10
CA GLN A 76 -13.46 -12.24 12.41
C GLN A 76 -13.55 -11.32 11.21
N VAL A 77 -12.46 -10.60 10.94
CA VAL A 77 -12.27 -9.80 9.73
C VAL A 77 -10.81 -9.92 9.31
N TRP A 78 -10.55 -10.07 8.01
CA TRP A 78 -9.20 -10.09 7.43
C TRP A 78 -9.21 -9.55 6.00
N LEU A 79 -8.05 -9.46 5.38
CA LEU A 79 -7.86 -9.04 3.99
C LEU A 79 -7.26 -10.16 3.15
N GLU A 80 -7.80 -10.32 1.93
CA GLU A 80 -7.15 -10.99 0.80
C GLU A 80 -7.00 -9.97 -0.33
N GLY A 81 -5.76 -9.65 -0.69
CA GLY A 81 -5.48 -8.51 -1.56
C GLY A 81 -6.08 -7.22 -0.99
N THR A 82 -7.01 -6.61 -1.73
CA THR A 82 -7.80 -5.45 -1.30
C THR A 82 -9.23 -5.81 -0.90
N THR A 83 -9.58 -7.10 -0.82
CA THR A 83 -10.93 -7.54 -0.48
C THR A 83 -11.05 -7.82 1.01
N LEU A 84 -11.97 -7.15 1.68
CA LEU A 84 -12.35 -7.46 3.06
C LEU A 84 -13.18 -8.74 3.10
N LEU A 85 -12.82 -9.60 4.03
CA LEU A 85 -13.49 -10.86 4.34
C LEU A 85 -13.82 -10.92 5.82
N GLY A 86 -14.88 -11.63 6.18
CA GLY A 86 -15.27 -11.75 7.58
C GLY A 86 -16.25 -12.87 7.85
N VAL A 87 -16.43 -13.16 9.14
CA VAL A 87 -17.35 -14.20 9.64
C VAL A 87 -18.19 -13.66 10.79
N LYS A 88 -19.48 -14.03 10.81
CA LYS A 88 -20.40 -13.84 11.91
C LYS A 88 -21.43 -14.97 11.93
N ALA A 89 -21.59 -15.65 13.07
CA ALA A 89 -22.54 -16.73 13.26
C ALA A 89 -22.49 -17.78 12.14
N SER A 90 -21.28 -18.20 11.78
CA SER A 90 -20.97 -19.13 10.67
C SER A 90 -21.34 -18.62 9.27
N ARG A 91 -21.78 -17.39 9.13
CA ARG A 91 -21.99 -16.74 7.82
C ARG A 91 -20.73 -16.04 7.39
N PHE A 92 -20.29 -16.33 6.16
CA PHE A 92 -19.17 -15.68 5.49
C PHE A 92 -19.63 -14.39 4.81
N PHE A 93 -18.80 -13.34 4.88
CA PHE A 93 -18.99 -12.03 4.25
C PHE A 93 -17.79 -11.72 3.37
N SER A 94 -18.02 -11.18 2.19
CA SER A 94 -16.95 -10.83 1.24
C SER A 94 -17.35 -9.62 0.40
N GLY A 95 -16.37 -8.78 0.05
CA GLY A 95 -16.53 -7.69 -0.90
C GLY A 95 -17.72 -6.79 -0.55
N ALA A 96 -18.72 -6.73 -1.43
CA ALA A 96 -19.89 -5.86 -1.30
C ALA A 96 -20.70 -6.08 -0.01
N ASP A 97 -20.59 -7.26 0.62
CA ASP A 97 -21.24 -7.53 1.90
C ASP A 97 -20.77 -6.60 3.03
N PHE A 98 -19.59 -5.99 2.89
CA PHE A 98 -19.04 -5.04 3.86
C PHE A 98 -19.64 -3.64 3.75
N GLN A 99 -20.51 -3.36 2.77
CA GLN A 99 -21.21 -2.08 2.72
C GLN A 99 -22.05 -1.87 3.99
N GLY A 100 -21.92 -0.71 4.62
CA GLY A 100 -22.54 -0.39 5.90
C GLY A 100 -21.75 -0.83 7.13
N THR A 101 -20.68 -1.62 6.97
CA THR A 101 -19.82 -2.02 8.10
C THR A 101 -19.07 -0.83 8.68
N GLU A 102 -19.00 -0.79 10.01
CA GLU A 102 -18.29 0.25 10.76
C GLU A 102 -17.06 -0.36 11.43
N PHE A 103 -15.97 0.44 11.48
CA PHE A 103 -14.68 0.12 12.07
C PHE A 103 -14.21 1.23 13.02
N LEU A 104 -13.17 0.94 13.81
CA LEU A 104 -12.39 1.95 14.51
C LEU A 104 -11.10 2.24 13.76
N GLY A 105 -10.95 3.48 13.33
CA GLY A 105 -9.69 4.03 12.83
C GLY A 105 -8.87 4.64 13.97
N ASN A 106 -7.55 4.51 13.89
CA ASN A 106 -6.60 5.09 14.82
C ASN A 106 -6.01 6.37 14.19
N LEU A 107 -5.92 7.43 14.95
CA LEU A 107 -5.36 8.72 14.54
C LEU A 107 -3.91 8.87 15.00
N GLY A 108 -3.14 9.73 14.31
CA GLY A 108 -1.75 10.01 14.62
C GLY A 108 -1.50 10.58 16.02
N ASN A 109 -2.50 11.19 16.63
CA ASN A 109 -2.46 11.71 18.00
C ASN A 109 -2.81 10.64 19.08
N GLY A 110 -3.03 9.39 18.68
CA GLY A 110 -3.46 8.30 19.57
C GLY A 110 -4.98 8.23 19.81
N GLY A 111 -5.76 9.17 19.27
CA GLY A 111 -7.22 9.11 19.30
C GLY A 111 -7.79 8.07 18.34
N THR A 112 -9.10 7.87 18.41
CA THR A 112 -9.83 6.98 17.52
C THR A 112 -10.99 7.68 16.83
N VAL A 113 -11.41 7.19 15.68
CA VAL A 113 -12.55 7.67 14.90
C VAL A 113 -13.39 6.51 14.40
N ARG A 114 -14.72 6.68 14.35
CA ARG A 114 -15.60 5.70 13.72
C ARG A 114 -15.55 5.89 12.21
N LEU A 115 -15.35 4.78 11.51
CA LEU A 115 -15.37 4.70 10.05
C LEU A 115 -16.57 3.88 9.59
N ARG A 116 -17.10 4.17 8.39
CA ARG A 116 -18.13 3.39 7.73
C ARG A 116 -17.79 3.20 6.26
N ILE A 117 -17.94 1.99 5.77
CA ILE A 117 -17.90 1.70 4.34
C ILE A 117 -19.25 2.06 3.73
N SER A 118 -19.29 3.06 2.86
CA SER A 118 -20.52 3.54 2.23
C SER A 118 -20.81 2.85 0.91
N ALA A 119 -19.76 2.52 0.15
CA ALA A 119 -19.87 1.79 -1.12
C ALA A 119 -18.56 1.03 -1.40
N ILE A 120 -18.66 0.03 -2.26
CA ILE A 120 -17.53 -0.77 -2.73
C ILE A 120 -17.67 -0.95 -4.23
N SER A 121 -16.57 -0.78 -4.96
CA SER A 121 -16.52 -0.95 -6.41
C SER A 121 -15.20 -1.58 -6.83
N ALA A 122 -15.14 -2.16 -8.01
CA ALA A 122 -13.87 -2.56 -8.61
C ALA A 122 -13.06 -1.32 -9.05
N ALA A 123 -11.74 -1.46 -9.06
CA ALA A 123 -10.88 -0.44 -9.66
C ALA A 123 -11.08 -0.39 -11.19
N PRO A 124 -10.72 0.72 -11.85
CA PRO A 124 -10.73 0.79 -13.31
C PRO A 124 -9.74 -0.20 -13.94
N ALA A 125 -9.98 -0.53 -15.21
CA ALA A 125 -9.02 -1.29 -16.01
C ALA A 125 -7.62 -0.65 -15.96
N PRO A 126 -6.56 -1.46 -15.90
CA PRO A 126 -6.49 -2.92 -15.92
C PRO A 126 -6.59 -3.59 -14.52
N ASN A 127 -6.90 -2.85 -13.49
CA ASN A 127 -6.85 -3.27 -12.08
C ASN A 127 -8.24 -3.69 -11.53
N GLN A 128 -9.15 -4.24 -12.37
CA GLN A 128 -10.55 -4.53 -11.98
C GLN A 128 -10.69 -5.59 -10.88
N ASP A 129 -9.66 -6.35 -10.62
CA ASP A 129 -9.54 -7.33 -9.53
C ASP A 129 -9.34 -6.67 -8.15
N LEU A 130 -8.96 -5.39 -8.13
CA LEU A 130 -8.83 -4.64 -6.88
C LEU A 130 -10.16 -4.03 -6.45
N SER A 131 -10.47 -4.18 -5.15
CA SER A 131 -11.64 -3.56 -4.52
C SER A 131 -11.31 -2.16 -4.00
N LEU A 132 -12.14 -1.18 -4.35
CA LEU A 132 -12.09 0.20 -3.86
C LEU A 132 -13.30 0.51 -2.99
N TYR A 133 -13.08 1.31 -1.95
CA TYR A 133 -14.05 1.58 -0.89
C TYR A 133 -14.31 3.09 -0.76
N ASP A 134 -15.59 3.49 -0.73
CA ASP A 134 -16.01 4.80 -0.23
C ASP A 134 -16.05 4.72 1.29
N VAL A 135 -15.02 5.26 1.95
CA VAL A 135 -14.87 5.25 3.40
C VAL A 135 -15.25 6.62 3.94
N LYS A 136 -16.11 6.63 4.94
CA LYS A 136 -16.52 7.84 5.66
C LYS A 136 -16.10 7.76 7.12
N PHE A 137 -15.80 8.89 7.72
CA PHE A 137 -15.59 9.03 9.16
C PHE A 137 -16.72 9.84 9.80
N LEU A 138 -17.00 9.55 11.06
CA LEU A 138 -17.99 10.29 11.84
C LEU A 138 -17.35 11.54 12.43
N GLY A 139 -17.75 12.72 11.96
CA GLY A 139 -17.29 14.00 12.48
C GLY A 139 -17.81 14.28 13.89
N SER A 140 -17.22 15.24 14.58
CA SER A 140 -17.66 15.68 15.93
C SER A 140 -19.08 16.27 15.94
N ASP A 141 -19.56 16.71 14.78
CA ASP A 141 -20.92 17.17 14.52
C ASP A 141 -21.94 16.04 14.30
N GLY A 142 -21.50 14.80 14.37
CA GLY A 142 -22.34 13.61 14.10
C GLY A 142 -22.60 13.33 12.63
N VAL A 143 -21.94 14.06 11.71
CA VAL A 143 -22.12 13.89 10.26
C VAL A 143 -21.02 12.99 9.66
N TRP A 144 -21.44 12.07 8.79
CA TRP A 144 -20.51 11.22 8.05
C TRP A 144 -19.84 11.99 6.91
N GLN A 145 -18.52 12.08 6.94
CA GLN A 145 -17.71 12.82 5.98
C GLN A 145 -16.72 11.89 5.27
N PRO A 146 -16.35 12.18 4.00
CA PRO A 146 -15.35 11.38 3.28
C PRO A 146 -14.02 11.33 4.02
N ALA A 147 -13.49 10.12 4.24
CA ALA A 147 -12.19 9.91 4.87
C ALA A 147 -11.02 10.22 3.93
N CYS A 148 -11.23 10.09 2.62
CA CYS A 148 -10.24 10.35 1.59
C CYS A 148 -10.68 11.50 0.69
N ARG A 149 -9.73 12.41 0.41
CA ARG A 149 -9.92 13.54 -0.51
C ARG A 149 -8.67 13.73 -1.35
N ASP A 150 -8.84 14.18 -2.58
CA ASP A 150 -7.73 14.59 -3.44
C ASP A 150 -7.21 16.00 -3.09
N SER A 151 -6.24 16.49 -3.86
CA SER A 151 -5.65 17.81 -3.66
C SER A 151 -6.62 18.98 -3.90
N SER A 152 -7.72 18.76 -4.61
CA SER A 152 -8.81 19.73 -4.79
C SER A 152 -9.84 19.71 -3.65
N GLY A 153 -9.73 18.74 -2.72
CA GLY A 153 -10.68 18.50 -1.66
C GLY A 153 -11.87 17.61 -2.07
N ALA A 154 -11.89 17.11 -3.31
CA ALA A 154 -12.96 16.21 -3.77
C ALA A 154 -12.82 14.82 -3.11
N PRO A 155 -13.94 14.15 -2.77
CA PRO A 155 -13.92 12.80 -2.25
C PRO A 155 -13.29 11.81 -3.23
N VAL A 156 -12.40 10.93 -2.73
CA VAL A 156 -11.82 9.83 -3.50
C VAL A 156 -11.98 8.52 -2.73
N LEU A 157 -11.91 7.41 -3.45
CA LEU A 157 -11.98 6.07 -2.87
C LEU A 157 -10.67 5.71 -2.17
N ALA A 158 -10.71 4.64 -1.38
CA ALA A 158 -9.55 4.04 -0.73
C ALA A 158 -9.46 2.55 -1.05
N MET A 159 -8.26 1.98 -0.95
CA MET A 159 -8.07 0.53 -0.91
C MET A 159 -7.50 0.11 0.45
N PRO A 160 -7.99 -0.97 1.05
CA PRO A 160 -7.41 -1.50 2.28
C PRO A 160 -6.13 -2.27 1.96
N LEU A 161 -5.09 -2.02 2.74
CA LEU A 161 -3.79 -2.69 2.65
C LEU A 161 -3.41 -3.29 3.99
N LYS A 162 -3.01 -4.55 4.00
CA LYS A 162 -2.58 -5.28 5.20
C LYS A 162 -1.36 -4.62 5.85
N GLY A 163 -1.40 -4.46 7.17
CA GLY A 163 -0.36 -3.82 7.96
C GLY A 163 -0.55 -2.31 8.14
N THR A 164 0.44 -1.68 8.72
CA THR A 164 0.47 -0.25 9.04
C THR A 164 1.76 0.38 8.55
N TRP A 165 1.78 1.71 8.45
CA TRP A 165 2.98 2.47 8.08
C TRP A 165 3.30 3.50 9.16
N ASP A 166 4.59 3.76 9.37
CA ASP A 166 5.03 4.82 10.28
C ASP A 166 4.87 6.19 9.61
N TYR A 167 3.94 7.01 10.09
CA TYR A 167 3.62 8.32 9.53
C TYR A 167 4.55 9.43 10.02
N ARG A 168 5.46 9.15 10.94
CA ARG A 168 6.41 10.15 11.43
C ARG A 168 7.38 10.53 10.33
N ARG A 169 7.87 11.76 10.41
CA ARG A 169 8.80 12.34 9.44
C ARG A 169 10.09 12.77 10.13
N GLY A 170 11.22 12.67 9.43
CA GLY A 170 12.52 13.03 9.95
C GLY A 170 13.02 12.12 11.08
N VAL A 171 12.52 10.90 11.16
CA VAL A 171 12.91 9.91 12.18
C VAL A 171 13.29 8.59 11.53
N ALA A 172 14.21 7.89 12.13
CA ALA A 172 14.59 6.55 11.65
C ALA A 172 13.35 5.63 11.59
N GLY A 173 13.16 4.96 10.44
CA GLY A 173 12.01 4.10 10.20
C GLY A 173 10.72 4.82 9.80
N GLY A 174 10.70 6.16 9.76
CA GLY A 174 9.56 6.92 9.25
C GLY A 174 9.19 6.47 7.83
N GLY A 175 7.91 6.31 7.53
CA GLY A 175 7.41 5.80 6.24
C GLY A 175 7.58 4.29 6.03
N ALA A 176 8.17 3.54 6.96
CA ALA A 176 8.31 2.09 6.83
C ALA A 176 7.00 1.36 7.13
N LYS A 177 6.80 0.24 6.41
CA LYS A 177 5.71 -0.69 6.68
C LYS A 177 6.02 -1.53 7.92
N THR A 178 4.99 -1.78 8.72
CA THR A 178 5.02 -2.75 9.84
C THR A 178 3.89 -3.76 9.63
N GLU A 179 4.23 -5.04 9.69
CA GLU A 179 3.22 -6.09 9.70
C GLU A 179 2.46 -6.04 11.03
N ASP A 180 1.15 -5.98 10.94
CA ASP A 180 0.26 -5.93 12.10
C ASP A 180 -0.95 -6.83 11.82
N PRO A 181 -1.07 -7.97 12.52
CA PRO A 181 -2.18 -8.90 12.29
C PRO A 181 -3.53 -8.37 12.78
N ALA A 182 -3.54 -7.33 13.60
CA ALA A 182 -4.77 -6.75 14.16
C ALA A 182 -5.25 -5.53 13.39
N ARG A 183 -4.41 -4.96 12.48
CA ARG A 183 -4.68 -3.69 11.82
C ARG A 183 -4.36 -3.72 10.34
N PHE A 184 -5.03 -2.82 9.63
CA PHE A 184 -4.79 -2.53 8.22
C PHE A 184 -4.81 -1.02 7.97
N THR A 185 -4.49 -0.60 6.77
CA THR A 185 -4.51 0.82 6.37
C THR A 185 -5.46 1.01 5.20
N PHE A 186 -6.39 1.97 5.27
CA PHE A 186 -7.06 2.48 4.07
C PHE A 186 -6.13 3.44 3.35
N ALA A 187 -5.62 3.04 2.21
CA ALA A 187 -4.80 3.86 1.33
C ALA A 187 -5.70 4.65 0.38
N CYS A 188 -5.76 5.97 0.53
CA CYS A 188 -6.56 6.83 -0.34
C CYS A 188 -6.00 6.86 -1.77
N MET A 189 -6.89 6.81 -2.76
CA MET A 189 -6.51 6.95 -4.16
C MET A 189 -5.75 8.27 -4.38
N GLY A 190 -4.64 8.22 -5.10
CA GLY A 190 -3.73 9.36 -5.25
C GLY A 190 -2.61 9.44 -4.21
N GLY A 191 -2.69 8.73 -3.08
CA GLY A 191 -1.58 8.55 -2.13
C GLY A 191 -0.52 7.56 -2.63
N ALA A 192 0.69 7.64 -2.10
CA ALA A 192 1.81 6.82 -2.53
C ALA A 192 1.54 5.31 -2.39
N LEU A 193 0.88 4.90 -1.30
CA LEU A 193 0.54 3.49 -1.05
C LEU A 193 -0.37 2.93 -2.16
N ALA A 194 -1.46 3.63 -2.47
CA ALA A 194 -2.40 3.18 -3.49
C ALA A 194 -1.80 3.24 -4.90
N LYS A 195 -1.02 4.28 -5.21
CA LYS A 195 -0.32 4.42 -6.50
C LYS A 195 0.56 3.22 -6.78
N CYS A 196 1.38 2.81 -5.80
CA CYS A 196 2.30 1.69 -5.97
C CYS A 196 1.59 0.36 -6.21
N VAL A 197 0.43 0.13 -5.58
CA VAL A 197 -0.41 -1.04 -5.87
C VAL A 197 -0.94 -1.00 -7.31
N LEU A 198 -1.46 0.15 -7.75
CA LEU A 198 -2.00 0.32 -9.11
C LEU A 198 -0.92 0.17 -10.19
N TRP A 199 0.33 0.44 -9.86
CA TRP A 199 1.48 0.28 -10.75
C TRP A 199 2.06 -1.14 -10.75
N GLY A 200 1.34 -2.10 -10.14
CA GLY A 200 1.70 -3.52 -10.17
C GLY A 200 2.53 -3.98 -8.97
N TYR A 201 3.01 -3.09 -8.10
CA TYR A 201 3.75 -3.50 -6.90
C TYR A 201 2.78 -3.84 -5.77
N ARG A 202 2.08 -4.97 -5.90
CA ARG A 202 1.08 -5.46 -4.95
C ARG A 202 1.78 -6.17 -3.79
N PRO A 203 1.73 -5.66 -2.53
CA PRO A 203 2.57 -6.20 -1.44
C PRO A 203 2.18 -7.61 -0.96
N TRP A 204 1.08 -8.16 -1.46
CA TRP A 204 0.61 -9.52 -1.17
C TRP A 204 0.89 -10.51 -2.30
N ALA A 205 1.39 -10.05 -3.44
CA ALA A 205 1.58 -10.84 -4.63
C ALA A 205 3.06 -11.12 -4.89
N SER A 206 3.32 -12.08 -5.76
CA SER A 206 4.62 -12.33 -6.36
C SER A 206 4.59 -12.07 -7.87
N PHE A 207 5.74 -11.85 -8.44
CA PHE A 207 5.96 -11.77 -9.89
C PHE A 207 7.29 -12.47 -10.20
N ASP A 208 7.25 -13.45 -11.07
CA ASP A 208 8.40 -14.29 -11.41
C ASP A 208 9.12 -14.85 -10.16
N ASN A 209 8.35 -15.40 -9.22
CA ASN A 209 8.77 -15.92 -7.91
C ASN A 209 9.42 -14.88 -6.99
N VAL A 210 9.31 -13.57 -7.27
CA VAL A 210 9.79 -12.49 -6.41
C VAL A 210 8.63 -11.86 -5.65
N GLN A 211 8.67 -11.90 -4.32
CA GLN A 211 7.70 -11.25 -3.44
C GLN A 211 7.75 -9.73 -3.59
N LEU A 212 6.62 -9.10 -3.90
CA LEU A 212 6.54 -7.68 -4.25
C LEU A 212 6.42 -6.72 -3.04
N ALA A 213 6.37 -7.23 -1.81
CA ALA A 213 6.28 -6.39 -0.61
C ALA A 213 7.44 -5.37 -0.51
N ALA A 214 8.67 -5.81 -0.82
CA ALA A 214 9.84 -4.93 -0.85
C ALA A 214 9.77 -3.90 -1.97
N HIS A 215 9.31 -4.29 -3.16
CA HIS A 215 9.11 -3.38 -4.30
C HIS A 215 8.03 -2.33 -3.99
N HIS A 216 6.92 -2.73 -3.35
CA HIS A 216 5.90 -1.80 -2.90
C HIS A 216 6.47 -0.75 -1.93
N GLN A 217 7.27 -1.19 -0.94
CA GLN A 217 7.88 -0.27 0.02
C GLN A 217 8.89 0.67 -0.67
N ALA A 218 9.73 0.16 -1.57
CA ALA A 218 10.65 0.97 -2.36
C ALA A 218 9.90 1.98 -3.24
N CYS A 219 8.81 1.57 -3.88
CA CYS A 219 7.93 2.44 -4.65
C CYS A 219 7.36 3.57 -3.78
N THR A 220 6.89 3.29 -2.56
CA THR A 220 6.37 4.34 -1.67
C THR A 220 7.42 5.37 -1.30
N ARG A 221 8.69 4.95 -1.14
CA ARG A 221 9.83 5.86 -0.95
C ARG A 221 10.05 6.72 -2.18
N LEU A 222 10.14 6.07 -3.35
CA LEU A 222 10.37 6.71 -4.64
C LEU A 222 9.29 7.77 -4.92
N VAL A 223 8.00 7.41 -4.86
CA VAL A 223 6.87 8.32 -5.17
C VAL A 223 6.93 9.59 -4.34
N ARG A 224 7.34 9.48 -3.09
CA ARG A 224 7.45 10.61 -2.16
C ARG A 224 8.79 11.34 -2.23
N ALA A 225 9.76 10.86 -3.01
CA ALA A 225 11.15 11.30 -2.94
C ALA A 225 11.68 11.23 -1.50
N ASP A 226 11.34 10.18 -0.77
CA ASP A 226 11.83 9.93 0.59
C ASP A 226 13.26 9.37 0.51
N TYR A 227 14.20 10.21 0.08
CA TYR A 227 15.57 9.81 -0.20
C TYR A 227 16.28 9.27 1.04
N CYS A 228 16.00 9.86 2.21
CA CYS A 228 16.67 9.49 3.45
C CYS A 228 16.05 8.25 4.12
N GLY A 229 14.87 7.81 3.69
CA GLY A 229 14.16 6.70 4.31
C GLY A 229 13.64 7.00 5.71
N ASP A 230 13.43 8.26 6.01
CA ASP A 230 13.00 8.76 7.32
C ASP A 230 11.55 9.27 7.36
N GLY A 231 10.80 9.03 6.28
CA GLY A 231 9.42 9.46 6.14
C GLY A 231 9.25 10.91 5.65
N THR A 232 10.34 11.64 5.40
CA THR A 232 10.27 12.99 4.84
C THR A 232 10.06 12.93 3.33
N SER A 233 9.09 13.70 2.83
CA SER A 233 8.87 13.85 1.39
C SER A 233 9.61 15.08 0.88
N TYR A 234 10.50 14.89 -0.10
CA TYR A 234 11.28 15.97 -0.72
C TYR A 234 10.71 16.39 -2.08
N THR A 235 9.50 15.98 -2.43
CA THR A 235 8.86 16.32 -3.71
C THR A 235 7.57 17.10 -3.50
N GLN A 236 7.08 17.71 -4.56
CA GLN A 236 5.78 18.37 -4.63
C GLN A 236 4.78 17.51 -5.41
N GLN A 237 3.49 17.63 -5.07
CA GLN A 237 2.42 16.98 -5.82
C GLN A 237 2.44 17.45 -7.28
N GLY A 238 2.29 16.53 -8.20
CA GLY A 238 2.23 16.81 -9.63
C GLY A 238 3.56 16.70 -10.38
N ASN A 239 4.69 16.52 -9.69
CA ASN A 239 5.95 16.24 -10.36
C ASN A 239 5.87 14.90 -11.12
N ARG A 240 6.30 14.92 -12.39
CA ARG A 240 6.33 13.72 -13.22
C ARG A 240 7.56 12.87 -12.92
N ILE A 241 7.38 11.58 -12.98
CA ILE A 241 8.43 10.57 -12.84
C ILE A 241 8.25 9.48 -13.89
N ASN A 242 9.35 8.96 -14.40
CA ASN A 242 9.45 7.69 -15.12
C ASN A 242 10.10 6.70 -14.16
N LEU A 243 9.41 5.65 -13.77
CA LEU A 243 9.95 4.64 -12.86
C LEU A 243 10.01 3.27 -13.55
N TYR A 244 11.03 2.50 -13.23
CA TYR A 244 11.24 1.18 -13.81
C TYR A 244 11.97 0.24 -12.84
N ASP A 245 11.90 -1.05 -13.12
CA ASP A 245 12.48 -2.11 -12.31
C ASP A 245 13.18 -3.19 -13.15
N GLN A 246 13.77 -4.16 -12.49
CA GLN A 246 14.44 -5.27 -13.16
C GLN A 246 13.50 -6.46 -13.47
N LEU A 247 12.30 -6.46 -12.89
CA LEU A 247 11.31 -7.51 -13.12
C LEU A 247 10.53 -7.28 -14.42
N GLY A 248 10.55 -6.03 -14.94
CA GLY A 248 9.78 -5.62 -16.12
C GLY A 248 8.31 -5.31 -15.79
N ILE A 249 7.97 -5.15 -14.50
CA ILE A 249 6.66 -4.67 -14.08
C ILE A 249 6.43 -3.25 -14.59
N GLN A 250 7.43 -2.39 -14.42
CA GLN A 250 7.49 -1.08 -15.01
C GLN A 250 8.75 -0.97 -15.86
N GLN A 251 8.62 -0.35 -17.03
CA GLN A 251 9.71 -0.24 -18.00
C GLN A 251 10.13 1.22 -18.16
N ASP A 252 11.40 1.40 -18.50
CA ASP A 252 11.94 2.67 -18.90
C ASP A 252 11.33 3.07 -20.26
N THR A 253 10.57 4.16 -20.27
CA THR A 253 9.81 4.61 -21.46
C THR A 253 10.13 6.03 -21.88
N GLU A 254 10.96 6.73 -21.11
CA GLU A 254 11.28 8.14 -21.36
C GLU A 254 12.82 8.31 -21.47
N ASP A 255 13.24 9.28 -22.23
CA ASP A 255 14.65 9.71 -22.30
C ASP A 255 14.85 10.94 -21.40
N TRP A 256 14.64 10.71 -20.09
CA TRP A 256 14.77 11.75 -19.07
C TRP A 256 16.07 11.65 -18.29
N ALA A 257 16.29 12.58 -17.39
CA ALA A 257 17.47 12.56 -16.55
C ALA A 257 17.29 11.51 -15.43
N PHE A 258 18.23 10.56 -15.34
CA PHE A 258 18.30 9.61 -14.24
C PHE A 258 18.37 10.36 -12.90
N GLU A 259 17.57 9.92 -11.92
CA GLU A 259 17.46 10.57 -10.63
C GLU A 259 18.04 9.76 -9.48
N ALA A 260 17.56 8.53 -9.28
CA ALA A 260 17.95 7.74 -8.11
C ALA A 260 17.68 6.24 -8.29
N GLU A 261 18.39 5.44 -7.49
CA GLU A 261 18.10 4.04 -7.21
C GLU A 261 17.48 3.89 -5.82
N TRP A 262 16.48 3.01 -5.71
CA TRP A 262 15.64 2.90 -4.52
C TRP A 262 15.58 1.48 -3.95
N ASP A 263 15.50 1.41 -2.61
CA ASP A 263 15.12 0.21 -1.86
C ASP A 263 14.11 0.54 -0.75
N THR A 264 13.86 -0.40 0.14
CA THR A 264 12.90 -0.24 1.25
C THR A 264 13.31 0.85 2.25
N GLY A 265 14.59 1.16 2.32
CA GLY A 265 15.16 2.14 3.26
C GLY A 265 15.32 3.54 2.68
N GLY A 266 14.88 3.79 1.44
CA GLY A 266 15.05 5.08 0.77
C GLY A 266 15.92 4.99 -0.49
N ALA A 267 16.56 6.10 -0.89
CA ALA A 267 17.47 6.10 -2.03
C ALA A 267 18.80 5.44 -1.67
N ARG A 268 19.27 4.54 -2.51
CA ARG A 268 20.60 3.94 -2.41
C ARG A 268 21.68 4.84 -2.98
N CYS A 269 21.33 5.58 -4.00
CA CYS A 269 22.13 6.68 -4.53
C CYS A 269 21.21 7.72 -5.17
N ILE A 270 21.69 8.93 -5.27
CA ILE A 270 20.98 10.08 -5.83
C ILE A 270 21.87 10.77 -6.86
N TYR A 271 21.28 11.19 -7.97
CA TYR A 271 21.96 12.04 -8.94
C TYR A 271 21.82 13.51 -8.52
N PRO A 272 22.83 14.38 -8.76
CA PRO A 272 22.78 15.79 -8.36
C PRO A 272 21.57 16.56 -8.92
N LEU A 273 21.15 16.22 -10.13
CA LEU A 273 19.92 16.76 -10.73
C LEU A 273 18.75 15.86 -10.35
N ASN A 274 18.04 16.22 -9.32
CA ASN A 274 16.88 15.48 -8.80
C ASN A 274 15.70 16.44 -8.57
N ARG A 275 14.49 15.88 -8.37
CA ARG A 275 13.26 16.67 -8.20
C ARG A 275 13.06 17.26 -6.79
N SER A 276 14.06 17.17 -5.91
CA SER A 276 13.92 17.73 -4.56
C SER A 276 13.76 19.25 -4.63
N HIS A 277 12.82 19.75 -3.84
CA HIS A 277 12.58 21.18 -3.67
C HIS A 277 13.34 21.79 -2.45
N ALA A 278 14.09 20.96 -1.71
CA ALA A 278 14.85 21.34 -0.53
C ALA A 278 16.15 20.53 -0.44
N GLY A 279 17.09 20.97 0.36
CA GLY A 279 18.29 20.19 0.67
C GLY A 279 17.93 18.83 1.26
N ILE A 280 18.71 17.79 0.88
CA ILE A 280 18.52 16.41 1.33
C ILE A 280 19.60 16.14 2.40
N PRO A 281 19.24 16.12 3.71
CA PRO A 281 20.26 16.08 4.77
C PRO A 281 21.15 14.84 4.75
N CYS A 282 20.61 13.69 4.34
CA CYS A 282 21.40 12.46 4.24
C CYS A 282 22.33 12.44 3.02
N PHE A 283 22.13 13.32 2.05
CA PHE A 283 22.97 13.44 0.89
C PHE A 283 24.30 14.15 1.23
N ASP A 284 24.23 15.22 2.02
CA ASP A 284 25.39 15.99 2.42
C ASP A 284 26.33 15.20 3.37
N ALA A 285 25.78 14.19 4.05
CA ALA A 285 26.50 13.37 5.01
C ALA A 285 27.28 12.18 4.41
N ARG A 286 27.08 11.87 3.12
CA ARG A 286 27.63 10.65 2.47
C ARG A 286 28.23 10.96 1.11
N ALA A 287 29.56 11.04 1.03
CA ALA A 287 30.26 11.27 -0.24
C ALA A 287 30.06 10.15 -1.28
N ASP A 288 29.71 8.94 -0.85
CA ASP A 288 29.46 7.76 -1.67
C ASP A 288 27.99 7.63 -2.15
N TYR A 289 27.17 8.62 -1.83
CA TYR A 289 25.72 8.62 -2.13
C TYR A 289 25.40 9.01 -3.59
N LEU A 290 26.39 9.51 -4.34
CA LEU A 290 26.20 9.84 -5.74
C LEU A 290 26.07 8.57 -6.58
N CYS A 291 25.03 8.51 -7.42
CA CYS A 291 24.96 7.50 -8.46
C CYS A 291 26.10 7.71 -9.44
N GLY A 292 26.93 6.68 -9.65
CA GLY A 292 27.94 6.70 -10.71
C GLY A 292 27.26 6.78 -12.09
N GLN A 293 28.00 7.24 -13.10
CA GLN A 293 27.49 7.31 -14.48
C GLN A 293 27.13 5.94 -15.07
N GLN A 294 27.54 4.85 -14.44
CA GLN A 294 27.13 3.50 -14.78
C GLN A 294 26.24 2.97 -13.68
N LEU A 295 24.99 2.70 -14.04
CA LEU A 295 24.05 1.98 -13.20
C LEU A 295 24.70 0.65 -12.80
N ASN A 296 24.99 0.48 -11.52
CA ASN A 296 25.53 -0.78 -11.02
C ASN A 296 24.36 -1.67 -10.58
N PRO A 297 23.98 -2.68 -11.38
CA PRO A 297 22.86 -3.57 -11.05
C PRO A 297 23.09 -4.38 -9.76
N ASN A 298 24.34 -4.45 -9.26
CA ASN A 298 24.70 -5.22 -8.07
C ASN A 298 24.53 -4.45 -6.76
N ARG A 299 24.04 -3.21 -6.77
CA ARG A 299 23.79 -2.44 -5.53
C ARG A 299 22.53 -2.87 -4.78
N GLY A 300 21.71 -3.80 -5.33
CA GLY A 300 20.49 -4.28 -4.68
C GLY A 300 19.34 -3.27 -4.73
N ALA A 301 19.37 -2.35 -5.68
CA ALA A 301 18.23 -1.47 -5.94
C ALA A 301 17.07 -2.27 -6.50
N LEU A 302 15.87 -2.02 -5.97
CA LEU A 302 14.62 -2.63 -6.42
C LEU A 302 13.99 -1.83 -7.56
N LEU A 303 14.09 -0.51 -7.49
CA LEU A 303 13.50 0.43 -8.44
C LEU A 303 14.50 1.51 -8.83
N ARG A 304 14.26 2.08 -9.99
CA ARG A 304 14.95 3.27 -10.52
C ARG A 304 13.92 4.28 -10.99
N ASN A 305 14.34 5.53 -11.06
CA ASN A 305 13.51 6.54 -11.70
C ASN A 305 14.33 7.61 -12.40
N GLU A 306 13.62 8.27 -13.29
CA GLU A 306 14.02 9.46 -14.00
C GLU A 306 13.03 10.59 -13.73
N THR A 307 13.48 11.81 -13.97
CA THR A 307 12.65 13.01 -13.88
C THR A 307 12.89 13.87 -15.11
N PRO A 308 11.89 14.62 -15.61
CA PRO A 308 12.10 15.58 -16.67
C PRO A 308 13.25 16.52 -16.32
N SER A 309 14.19 16.72 -17.23
CA SER A 309 15.32 17.60 -17.00
C SER A 309 14.86 18.98 -16.54
N LEU A 310 15.30 19.41 -15.34
CA LEU A 310 15.00 20.74 -14.79
C LEU A 310 15.62 21.88 -15.64
N LEU A 311 16.48 21.56 -16.59
CA LEU A 311 17.08 22.54 -17.50
C LEU A 311 16.09 23.14 -18.51
N GLY A 312 14.94 22.49 -18.77
CA GLY A 312 13.87 23.03 -19.62
C GLY A 312 12.97 24.05 -18.94
N GLY A 313 12.84 24.01 -17.61
CA GLY A 313 11.97 24.90 -16.84
C GLY A 313 12.61 26.24 -16.44
N ALA A 314 13.96 26.31 -16.40
CA ALA A 314 14.69 27.52 -16.02
C ALA A 314 15.06 28.43 -17.20
N LEU A 315 14.90 27.98 -18.43
CA LEU A 315 15.28 28.71 -19.66
C LEU A 315 14.10 29.13 -20.51
N GLY A 316 12.84 29.04 -20.04
CA GLY A 316 11.68 29.67 -20.67
C GLY A 316 11.71 29.60 -22.22
N LEU A 317 11.79 28.38 -22.82
CA LEU A 317 11.63 28.18 -24.25
C LEU A 317 10.28 27.52 -24.53
#